data_cfc03d6c0533af12a0ceae4766eaf0a5
#
_entry.id   cfc03d6c0533af12a0ceae4766eaf0a5
#
_cell.length_a   1.000
_cell.length_b   1.000
_cell.length_c   1.000
_cell.angle_alpha   90.00
_cell.angle_beta   90.00
_cell.angle_gamma   90.00
#
_symmetry.space_group_name_H-M   'P 1'
#
loop_
_entity.id
_entity.type
_entity.pdbx_description
1 polymer ?
#
loop_
_entity_poly.entity_id
_entity_poly.type
_entity_poly.pdbx_seq_one_letter_code
_entity_poly.pdbx_strand_id
1 'polypeptide(L)'
;MKMNQGNLFEKDHVIAKQMNQGKELTWNIPSEFPDLTKYKQIAIDLETCDPNLTTLGPGWVRKDGYVVGIAVAAGDWQGYFPIRHENGHNMDARIALKWLQKQMATPDIDKIMHNATYDLGWLRAEGIKVEGRIIDTMITGAVVDENRWSYSLNNLGRDYLDERKDEKLLRVSAAEWGFDPKAEMYRLPPESVGRYAEQDAGMTLRLWERLKIELDKQDLWNIWNLETSLIPMMCDMR
;
A
#
# COMPACT_ATOMS: atom_id res chain seq x y z
N MET A 1 -12.54 -3.07 36.08
CA MET A 1 -11.28 -3.82 36.01
C MET A 1 -10.43 -3.14 34.92
N LYS A 2 -9.48 -2.26 35.36
CA LYS A 2 -8.61 -1.52 34.43
C LYS A 2 -7.53 -2.47 33.97
N MET A 3 -7.54 -2.86 32.67
CA MET A 3 -6.43 -3.59 32.08
C MET A 3 -5.19 -2.69 31.99
N ASN A 4 -4.09 -3.23 32.45
CA ASN A 4 -2.82 -2.57 32.67
C ASN A 4 -2.13 -2.33 31.30
N GLN A 5 -2.25 -1.14 30.73
CA GLN A 5 -1.59 -0.74 29.49
C GLN A 5 -0.05 -0.75 29.58
N GLY A 6 0.52 -0.65 30.79
CA GLY A 6 1.96 -0.67 31.01
C GLY A 6 2.68 -1.97 30.59
N ASN A 7 1.99 -3.12 30.60
CA ASN A 7 2.61 -4.41 30.31
C ASN A 7 2.80 -4.71 28.81
N LEU A 8 2.12 -3.97 27.91
CA LEU A 8 2.28 -4.15 26.47
C LEU A 8 3.54 -3.42 25.97
N PHE A 9 3.76 -2.19 26.41
CA PHE A 9 4.94 -1.40 26.04
C PHE A 9 6.26 -2.01 26.56
N GLU A 10 6.28 -2.60 27.76
CA GLU A 10 7.48 -3.28 28.28
C GLU A 10 7.83 -4.54 27.48
N LYS A 11 6.85 -5.30 27.01
CA LYS A 11 7.08 -6.49 26.17
C LYS A 11 7.62 -6.11 24.79
N ASP A 12 7.13 -5.04 24.20
CA ASP A 12 7.60 -4.57 22.89
C ASP A 12 9.02 -4.00 22.97
N HIS A 13 9.38 -3.30 24.05
CA HIS A 13 10.75 -2.85 24.33
C HIS A 13 11.75 -4.02 24.55
N VAL A 14 11.32 -5.10 25.19
CA VAL A 14 12.16 -6.30 25.40
C VAL A 14 12.36 -7.05 24.08
N ILE A 15 11.34 -7.12 23.23
CA ILE A 15 11.43 -7.73 21.91
C ILE A 15 12.36 -6.91 20.98
N ALA A 16 12.27 -5.59 20.99
CA ALA A 16 13.15 -4.69 20.26
C ALA A 16 14.65 -4.89 20.63
N LYS A 17 14.95 -4.97 21.93
CA LYS A 17 16.29 -5.27 22.41
C LYS A 17 16.83 -6.64 22.01
N GLN A 18 15.96 -7.67 21.94
CA GLN A 18 16.34 -9.02 21.51
C GLN A 18 16.52 -9.14 19.99
N MET A 19 15.82 -8.33 19.20
CA MET A 19 15.97 -8.31 17.73
C MET A 19 17.27 -7.61 17.28
N ASN A 20 17.72 -6.59 18.00
CA ASN A 20 19.02 -5.95 17.75
C ASN A 20 20.24 -6.85 18.04
N GLN A 21 20.03 -8.00 18.68
CA GLN A 21 21.12 -8.97 18.96
C GLN A 21 21.24 -10.13 17.97
N GLY A 22 20.39 -10.21 16.93
CA GLY A 22 20.45 -11.36 16.01
C GLY A 22 19.77 -11.17 14.66
N LYS A 23 20.53 -10.74 13.68
CA LYS A 23 20.25 -10.42 12.27
C LYS A 23 19.69 -9.01 12.06
N GLU A 24 20.57 -8.13 11.58
CA GLU A 24 20.18 -6.92 10.85
C GLU A 24 19.23 -7.29 9.72
N LEU A 25 17.94 -7.02 9.93
CA LEU A 25 16.96 -6.99 8.84
C LEU A 25 17.12 -5.63 8.13
N THR A 26 18.28 -5.46 7.46
CA THR A 26 18.57 -4.25 6.71
C THR A 26 17.74 -4.25 5.44
N TRP A 27 16.65 -3.51 5.46
CA TRP A 27 16.03 -3.06 4.23
C TRP A 27 16.84 -1.87 3.68
N ASN A 28 17.08 -1.85 2.38
CA ASN A 28 17.85 -0.78 1.74
C ASN A 28 17.00 -0.07 0.69
N ILE A 29 17.13 1.26 0.63
CA ILE A 29 16.51 2.07 -0.41
C ILE A 29 17.03 1.58 -1.77
N PRO A 30 16.13 1.32 -2.76
CA PRO A 30 16.55 0.97 -4.12
C PRO A 30 17.51 2.02 -4.70
N SER A 31 18.58 1.58 -5.34
CA SER A 31 19.58 2.48 -5.93
C SER A 31 19.12 3.13 -7.24
N GLU A 32 18.13 2.53 -7.90
CA GLU A 32 17.64 2.96 -9.22
C GLU A 32 16.16 2.67 -9.40
N PHE A 33 15.54 3.35 -10.34
CA PHE A 33 14.15 3.14 -10.73
C PHE A 33 14.05 2.13 -11.87
N PRO A 34 13.35 0.98 -11.68
CA PRO A 34 13.23 -0.02 -12.75
C PRO A 34 12.34 0.47 -13.89
N ASP A 35 12.57 -0.07 -15.09
CA ASP A 35 11.62 0.05 -16.18
C ASP A 35 10.55 -1.05 -16.06
N LEU A 36 9.32 -0.64 -15.76
CA LEU A 36 8.19 -1.54 -15.58
C LEU A 36 7.37 -1.73 -16.86
N THR A 37 7.72 -1.06 -17.97
CA THR A 37 6.96 -1.14 -19.22
C THR A 37 6.98 -2.53 -19.88
N LYS A 38 7.89 -3.39 -19.45
CA LYS A 38 7.96 -4.81 -19.87
C LYS A 38 6.87 -5.69 -19.25
N TYR A 39 6.22 -5.24 -18.20
CA TYR A 39 5.16 -5.98 -17.52
C TYR A 39 3.78 -5.59 -18.06
N LYS A 40 2.84 -6.54 -18.04
CA LYS A 40 1.45 -6.30 -18.43
C LYS A 40 0.58 -5.77 -17.30
N GLN A 41 1.05 -5.91 -16.07
CA GLN A 41 0.36 -5.47 -14.87
C GLN A 41 1.38 -5.11 -13.78
N ILE A 42 1.05 -4.07 -13.02
CA ILE A 42 1.83 -3.60 -11.87
C ILE A 42 0.87 -3.32 -10.71
N ALA A 43 1.26 -3.71 -9.51
CA ALA A 43 0.55 -3.29 -8.30
C ALA A 43 1.24 -2.07 -7.70
N ILE A 44 0.44 -1.16 -7.14
CA ILE A 44 0.89 0.09 -6.55
C ILE A 44 0.17 0.26 -5.22
N ASP A 45 0.95 0.70 -4.22
CA ASP A 45 0.46 1.08 -2.91
C ASP A 45 1.20 2.34 -2.45
N LEU A 46 0.49 3.35 -1.98
CA LEU A 46 1.07 4.62 -1.57
C LEU A 46 1.06 4.76 -0.06
N GLU A 47 2.23 4.97 0.52
CA GLU A 47 2.32 5.41 1.90
C GLU A 47 2.13 6.93 1.96
N THR A 48 1.29 7.38 2.90
CA THR A 48 0.84 8.78 2.94
C THR A 48 0.91 9.36 4.34
N CYS A 49 1.10 10.66 4.42
CA CYS A 49 0.74 11.47 5.57
C CYS A 49 -0.68 11.99 5.35
N ASP A 50 -1.66 11.44 6.07
CA ASP A 50 -3.07 11.84 5.99
C ASP A 50 -3.64 12.01 7.41
N PRO A 51 -3.30 13.11 8.11
CA PRO A 51 -3.51 13.23 9.55
C PRO A 51 -4.99 13.26 9.96
N ASN A 52 -5.87 13.64 9.05
CA ASN A 52 -7.29 13.78 9.33
C ASN A 52 -8.17 12.73 8.63
N LEU A 53 -7.56 11.65 8.10
CA LEU A 53 -8.26 10.62 7.32
C LEU A 53 -9.49 10.06 8.04
N THR A 54 -9.36 9.73 9.33
CA THR A 54 -10.42 9.09 10.11
C THR A 54 -11.54 10.05 10.53
N THR A 55 -11.28 11.35 10.54
CA THR A 55 -12.22 12.37 11.01
C THR A 55 -12.89 13.17 9.89
N LEU A 56 -12.12 13.48 8.84
CA LEU A 56 -12.54 14.35 7.75
C LEU A 56 -12.51 13.66 6.36
N GLY A 57 -12.15 12.39 6.30
CA GLY A 57 -11.96 11.65 5.06
C GLY A 57 -10.59 11.93 4.39
N PRO A 58 -10.38 11.50 3.14
CA PRO A 58 -9.09 11.57 2.47
C PRO A 58 -8.55 12.99 2.29
N GLY A 59 -7.30 13.19 2.70
CA GLY A 59 -6.64 14.50 2.69
C GLY A 59 -6.35 15.06 1.30
N TRP A 60 -6.24 14.22 0.28
CA TRP A 60 -6.00 14.67 -1.09
C TRP A 60 -7.10 15.60 -1.62
N VAL A 61 -8.35 15.44 -1.18
CA VAL A 61 -9.47 16.32 -1.51
C VAL A 61 -9.27 17.72 -0.93
N ARG A 62 -8.80 17.78 0.30
CA ARG A 62 -8.61 19.03 1.06
C ARG A 62 -7.23 19.65 0.87
N LYS A 63 -6.32 18.96 0.16
CA LYS A 63 -4.89 19.31 0.10
C LYS A 63 -4.23 19.30 1.49
N ASP A 64 -4.63 18.33 2.30
CA ASP A 64 -4.22 18.15 3.69
C ASP A 64 -3.47 16.81 3.81
N GLY A 65 -2.14 16.87 3.67
CA GLY A 65 -1.29 15.72 3.62
C GLY A 65 -0.46 15.61 2.33
N TYR A 66 0.22 14.48 2.15
CA TYR A 66 1.11 14.22 1.00
C TYR A 66 1.50 12.74 0.88
N VAL A 67 1.99 12.35 -0.29
CA VAL A 67 2.58 11.02 -0.52
C VAL A 67 3.97 10.95 0.13
N VAL A 68 4.18 9.97 0.98
CA VAL A 68 5.42 9.73 1.73
C VAL A 68 6.35 8.76 0.99
N GLY A 69 5.77 7.76 0.34
CA GLY A 69 6.52 6.77 -0.41
C GLY A 69 5.64 5.98 -1.38
N ILE A 70 6.29 5.28 -2.29
CA ILE A 70 5.67 4.57 -3.41
C ILE A 70 6.13 3.13 -3.35
N ALA A 71 5.23 2.20 -3.07
CA ALA A 71 5.48 0.77 -3.18
C ALA A 71 4.95 0.26 -4.53
N VAL A 72 5.73 -0.57 -5.20
CA VAL A 72 5.37 -1.16 -6.49
C VAL A 72 5.79 -2.62 -6.53
N ALA A 73 4.93 -3.46 -7.12
CA ALA A 73 5.26 -4.84 -7.42
C ALA A 73 4.92 -5.19 -8.87
N ALA A 74 5.77 -5.99 -9.52
CA ALA A 74 5.60 -6.44 -10.90
C ALA A 74 6.34 -7.77 -11.13
N GLY A 75 5.61 -8.81 -11.56
CA GLY A 75 6.15 -10.17 -11.59
C GLY A 75 6.63 -10.61 -10.21
N ASP A 76 7.88 -11.06 -10.11
CA ASP A 76 8.49 -11.48 -8.85
C ASP A 76 9.27 -10.34 -8.15
N TRP A 77 9.27 -9.14 -8.72
CA TRP A 77 9.97 -7.99 -8.17
C TRP A 77 9.01 -7.08 -7.39
N GLN A 78 9.51 -6.55 -6.29
CA GLN A 78 8.85 -5.51 -5.51
C GLN A 78 9.88 -4.51 -4.99
N GLY A 79 9.47 -3.26 -4.79
CA GLY A 79 10.33 -2.21 -4.26
C GLY A 79 9.53 -1.06 -3.67
N TYR A 80 10.13 -0.40 -2.67
CA TYR A 80 9.59 0.80 -2.05
C TYR A 80 10.53 1.98 -2.27
N PHE A 81 9.99 3.10 -2.70
CA PHE A 81 10.69 4.35 -3.00
C PHE A 81 10.25 5.44 -2.01
N PRO A 82 10.98 5.65 -0.91
CA PRO A 82 10.68 6.71 0.06
C PRO A 82 11.00 8.06 -0.53
N ILE A 83 10.07 9.03 -0.39
CA ILE A 83 10.24 10.37 -0.99
C ILE A 83 10.05 11.52 -0.01
N ARG A 84 9.30 11.30 1.08
CA ARG A 84 8.99 12.39 2.04
C ARG A 84 8.76 11.87 3.46
N HIS A 85 9.53 10.88 3.93
CA HIS A 85 9.59 10.57 5.36
C HIS A 85 10.20 11.73 6.13
N GLU A 86 9.71 12.01 7.33
CA GLU A 86 10.28 13.06 8.19
C GLU A 86 11.67 12.69 8.71
N ASN A 87 11.95 11.42 8.91
CA ASN A 87 13.24 10.92 9.38
C ASN A 87 13.85 9.93 8.37
N GLY A 88 15.19 9.78 8.46
CA GLY A 88 15.94 8.89 7.56
C GLY A 88 16.22 9.50 6.19
N HIS A 89 16.65 8.66 5.26
CA HIS A 89 17.01 9.09 3.91
C HIS A 89 15.83 8.93 2.94
N ASN A 90 15.57 9.95 2.15
CA ASN A 90 14.59 9.93 1.08
C ASN A 90 15.28 10.03 -0.28
N MET A 91 14.63 9.48 -1.30
CA MET A 91 14.99 9.72 -2.70
C MET A 91 14.52 11.12 -3.14
N ASP A 92 15.08 11.64 -4.25
CA ASP A 92 14.55 12.89 -4.81
C ASP A 92 13.09 12.68 -5.28
N ALA A 93 12.17 13.34 -4.61
CA ALA A 93 10.73 13.20 -4.85
C ALA A 93 10.34 13.57 -6.30
N ARG A 94 11.03 14.55 -6.92
CA ARG A 94 10.74 14.99 -8.29
C ARG A 94 11.12 13.91 -9.29
N ILE A 95 12.26 13.24 -9.06
CA ILE A 95 12.72 12.14 -9.91
C ILE A 95 11.81 10.93 -9.75
N ALA A 96 11.46 10.56 -8.52
CA ALA A 96 10.57 9.44 -8.22
C ALA A 96 9.17 9.65 -8.83
N LEU A 97 8.56 10.82 -8.63
CA LEU A 97 7.23 11.14 -9.18
C LEU A 97 7.25 11.21 -10.71
N LYS A 98 8.33 11.72 -11.31
CA LYS A 98 8.47 11.71 -12.79
C LYS A 98 8.60 10.29 -13.33
N TRP A 99 9.35 9.43 -12.66
CA TRP A 99 9.42 8.01 -13.00
C TRP A 99 8.03 7.36 -12.87
N LEU A 100 7.35 7.56 -11.75
CA LEU A 100 6.01 7.02 -11.51
C LEU A 100 5.02 7.49 -12.58
N GLN A 101 5.01 8.78 -12.93
CA GLN A 101 4.17 9.32 -14.02
C GLN A 101 4.38 8.58 -15.34
N LYS A 102 5.64 8.25 -15.70
CA LYS A 102 5.94 7.48 -16.90
C LYS A 102 5.30 6.08 -16.84
N GLN A 103 5.37 5.40 -15.71
CA GLN A 103 4.79 4.06 -15.55
C GLN A 103 3.25 4.13 -15.56
N MET A 104 2.67 5.13 -14.90
CA MET A 104 1.21 5.33 -14.84
C MET A 104 0.60 5.73 -16.19
N ALA A 105 1.32 6.46 -17.01
CA ALA A 105 0.86 6.92 -18.31
C ALA A 105 0.87 5.83 -19.41
N THR A 106 1.32 4.62 -19.12
CA THR A 106 1.36 3.52 -20.11
C THR A 106 0.01 2.80 -20.16
N PRO A 107 -0.77 2.93 -21.26
CA PRO A 107 -2.16 2.43 -21.31
C PRO A 107 -2.26 0.89 -21.37
N ASP A 108 -1.23 0.22 -21.87
CA ASP A 108 -1.20 -1.24 -22.05
C ASP A 108 -0.81 -2.02 -20.79
N ILE A 109 -0.62 -1.32 -19.66
CA ILE A 109 -0.31 -1.90 -18.36
C ILE A 109 -1.51 -1.74 -17.45
N ASP A 110 -2.01 -2.83 -16.91
CA ASP A 110 -3.03 -2.80 -15.85
C ASP A 110 -2.41 -2.29 -14.53
N LYS A 111 -3.11 -1.38 -13.84
CA LYS A 111 -2.72 -0.84 -12.53
C LYS A 111 -3.60 -1.47 -11.46
N ILE A 112 -2.96 -2.23 -10.58
CA ILE A 112 -3.61 -2.97 -9.51
C ILE A 112 -3.37 -2.23 -8.21
N MET A 113 -4.43 -1.98 -7.47
CA MET A 113 -4.40 -1.31 -6.17
C MET A 113 -5.34 -2.02 -5.20
N HIS A 114 -5.22 -1.72 -3.93
CA HIS A 114 -6.17 -2.17 -2.91
C HIS A 114 -6.84 -0.95 -2.29
N ASN A 115 -8.15 -0.76 -2.50
CA ASN A 115 -8.87 0.50 -2.25
C ASN A 115 -8.40 1.62 -3.19
N ALA A 116 -8.45 1.34 -4.48
CA ALA A 116 -7.86 2.15 -5.56
C ALA A 116 -8.27 3.63 -5.54
N THR A 117 -9.47 3.96 -5.03
CA THR A 117 -9.91 5.37 -4.94
C THR A 117 -9.02 6.22 -4.03
N TYR A 118 -8.38 5.62 -3.04
CA TYR A 118 -7.45 6.31 -2.15
C TYR A 118 -6.15 6.66 -2.86
N ASP A 119 -5.49 5.67 -3.46
CA ASP A 119 -4.23 5.87 -4.18
C ASP A 119 -4.39 6.75 -5.41
N LEU A 120 -5.46 6.56 -6.19
CA LEU A 120 -5.77 7.41 -7.35
C LEU A 120 -5.97 8.87 -6.96
N GLY A 121 -6.59 9.12 -5.82
CA GLY A 121 -6.76 10.47 -5.29
C GLY A 121 -5.42 11.14 -4.99
N TRP A 122 -4.51 10.44 -4.32
CA TRP A 122 -3.17 10.94 -4.03
C TRP A 122 -2.31 11.07 -5.28
N LEU A 123 -2.40 10.15 -6.24
CA LEU A 123 -1.74 10.28 -7.55
C LEU A 123 -2.21 11.55 -8.27
N ARG A 124 -3.51 11.83 -8.27
CA ARG A 124 -4.07 13.07 -8.83
C ARG A 124 -3.55 14.32 -8.11
N ALA A 125 -3.45 14.28 -6.78
CA ALA A 125 -2.92 15.39 -5.98
C ALA A 125 -1.45 15.69 -6.31
N GLU A 126 -0.66 14.65 -6.68
CA GLU A 126 0.72 14.79 -7.19
C GLU A 126 0.79 15.14 -8.68
N GLY A 127 -0.36 15.34 -9.35
CA GLY A 127 -0.42 15.66 -10.78
C GLY A 127 -0.18 14.47 -11.71
N ILE A 128 -0.27 13.24 -11.18
CA ILE A 128 -0.04 12.01 -11.93
C ILE A 128 -1.35 11.52 -12.52
N LYS A 129 -1.38 11.42 -13.87
CA LYS A 129 -2.49 10.83 -14.60
C LYS A 129 -2.25 9.33 -14.77
N VAL A 130 -3.26 8.53 -14.46
CA VAL A 130 -3.24 7.07 -14.64
C VAL A 130 -4.00 6.72 -15.92
N GLU A 131 -3.32 6.00 -16.81
CA GLU A 131 -3.89 5.47 -18.06
C GLU A 131 -3.98 3.93 -17.99
N GLY A 132 -4.84 3.35 -18.81
CA GLY A 132 -5.09 1.91 -18.85
C GLY A 132 -6.12 1.47 -17.81
N ARG A 133 -6.24 0.16 -17.65
CA ARG A 133 -7.22 -0.43 -16.76
C ARG A 133 -6.77 -0.31 -15.30
N ILE A 134 -7.69 0.14 -14.45
CA ILE A 134 -7.51 0.19 -13.00
C ILE A 134 -8.23 -1.03 -12.40
N ILE A 135 -7.54 -1.74 -11.53
CA ILE A 135 -8.02 -2.94 -10.86
C ILE A 135 -7.96 -2.69 -9.36
N ASP A 136 -9.10 -2.83 -8.70
CA ASP A 136 -9.19 -2.72 -7.24
C ASP A 136 -9.46 -4.11 -6.63
N THR A 137 -8.48 -4.63 -5.89
CA THR A 137 -8.60 -5.95 -5.25
C THR A 137 -9.61 -5.95 -4.10
N MET A 138 -9.91 -4.79 -3.48
CA MET A 138 -10.96 -4.68 -2.47
C MET A 138 -12.35 -4.81 -3.11
N ILE A 139 -12.61 -4.11 -4.21
CA ILE A 139 -13.85 -4.24 -5.00
C ILE A 139 -13.97 -5.67 -5.57
N THR A 140 -12.87 -6.20 -6.11
CA THR A 140 -12.86 -7.57 -6.64
C THR A 140 -13.21 -8.59 -5.55
N GLY A 141 -12.67 -8.43 -4.35
CA GLY A 141 -13.02 -9.28 -3.22
C GLY A 141 -14.51 -9.22 -2.85
N ALA A 142 -15.12 -8.03 -2.94
CA ALA A 142 -16.55 -7.86 -2.68
C ALA A 142 -17.42 -8.47 -3.79
N VAL A 143 -17.01 -8.41 -5.05
CA VAL A 143 -17.71 -9.06 -6.17
C VAL A 143 -17.64 -10.58 -6.05
N VAL A 144 -16.50 -11.13 -5.62
CA VAL A 144 -16.29 -12.58 -5.47
C VAL A 144 -17.08 -13.16 -4.27
N ASP A 145 -17.16 -12.42 -3.17
CA ASP A 145 -17.87 -12.85 -1.96
C ASP A 145 -18.39 -11.62 -1.20
N GLU A 146 -19.64 -11.27 -1.39
CA GLU A 146 -20.31 -10.11 -0.78
C GLU A 146 -20.67 -10.32 0.69
N ASN A 147 -20.55 -11.54 1.21
CA ASN A 147 -20.94 -11.88 2.59
C ASN A 147 -19.80 -11.68 3.61
N ARG A 148 -18.69 -11.10 3.21
CA ARG A 148 -17.54 -10.93 4.09
C ARG A 148 -17.71 -9.72 5.02
N TRP A 149 -17.26 -9.88 6.26
CA TRP A 149 -17.21 -8.80 7.25
C TRP A 149 -16.15 -7.74 6.94
N SER A 150 -15.11 -8.10 6.18
CA SER A 150 -14.01 -7.21 5.88
C SER A 150 -13.30 -7.60 4.59
N TYR A 151 -13.02 -6.59 3.78
CA TYR A 151 -12.27 -6.68 2.53
C TYR A 151 -10.88 -6.05 2.66
N SER A 152 -10.35 -5.89 3.88
CA SER A 152 -8.97 -5.39 4.06
C SER A 152 -7.96 -6.34 3.42
N LEU A 153 -6.84 -5.78 2.93
CA LEU A 153 -5.77 -6.54 2.30
C LEU A 153 -5.28 -7.70 3.19
N ASN A 154 -5.13 -7.47 4.50
CA ASN A 154 -4.72 -8.51 5.43
C ASN A 154 -5.73 -9.66 5.57
N ASN A 155 -7.05 -9.36 5.54
CA ASN A 155 -8.08 -10.40 5.63
C ASN A 155 -8.22 -11.16 4.31
N LEU A 156 -8.19 -10.48 3.17
CA LEU A 156 -8.21 -11.14 1.88
C LEU A 156 -6.93 -11.94 1.63
N GLY A 157 -5.76 -11.41 2.00
CA GLY A 157 -4.48 -12.12 1.91
C GLY A 157 -4.47 -13.40 2.74
N ARG A 158 -4.94 -13.33 4.00
CA ARG A 158 -5.08 -14.52 4.84
C ARG A 158 -5.97 -15.59 4.20
N ASP A 159 -7.13 -15.19 3.67
CA ASP A 159 -8.17 -16.15 3.25
C ASP A 159 -7.94 -16.69 1.84
N TYR A 160 -7.32 -15.93 0.95
CA TYR A 160 -7.08 -16.33 -0.44
C TYR A 160 -5.64 -16.75 -0.75
N LEU A 161 -4.66 -16.28 0.04
CA LEU A 161 -3.23 -16.55 -0.18
C LEU A 161 -2.57 -17.31 0.96
N ASP A 162 -3.24 -17.49 2.11
CA ASP A 162 -2.64 -17.94 3.38
C ASP A 162 -1.47 -17.04 3.83
N GLU A 163 -1.52 -15.75 3.46
CA GLU A 163 -0.53 -14.74 3.80
C GLU A 163 -1.09 -13.73 4.79
N ARG A 164 -0.21 -13.22 5.67
CA ARG A 164 -0.52 -12.11 6.58
C ARG A 164 0.56 -11.05 6.47
N LYS A 165 0.17 -9.79 6.67
CA LYS A 165 1.12 -8.68 6.76
C LYS A 165 2.07 -8.90 7.93
N ASP A 166 3.37 -8.78 7.69
CA ASP A 166 4.38 -8.74 8.75
C ASP A 166 4.59 -7.29 9.22
N GLU A 167 3.77 -6.88 10.17
CA GLU A 167 3.85 -5.54 10.78
C GLU A 167 4.85 -5.48 11.94
N LYS A 168 5.60 -6.55 12.23
CA LYS A 168 6.40 -6.65 13.45
C LYS A 168 7.48 -5.57 13.53
N LEU A 169 8.27 -5.41 12.48
CA LEU A 169 9.34 -4.40 12.44
C LEU A 169 8.75 -2.98 12.53
N LEU A 170 7.69 -2.71 11.77
CA LEU A 170 6.99 -1.42 11.78
C LEU A 170 6.50 -1.07 13.21
N ARG A 171 5.83 -2.01 13.88
CA ARG A 171 5.31 -1.80 15.25
C ARG A 171 6.41 -1.61 16.28
N VAL A 172 7.51 -2.38 16.19
CA VAL A 172 8.66 -2.23 17.08
C VAL A 172 9.30 -0.87 16.89
N SER A 173 9.57 -0.47 15.66
CA SER A 173 10.15 0.84 15.37
C SER A 173 9.25 1.99 15.80
N ALA A 174 7.95 1.90 15.53
CA ALA A 174 7.01 2.92 15.98
C ALA A 174 6.99 3.07 17.52
N ALA A 175 7.03 1.96 18.25
CA ALA A 175 7.09 1.98 19.72
C ALA A 175 8.40 2.59 20.23
N GLU A 176 9.54 2.33 19.59
CA GLU A 176 10.85 2.92 19.95
C GLU A 176 10.85 4.45 19.75
N TRP A 177 10.18 4.92 18.69
CA TRP A 177 10.09 6.35 18.37
C TRP A 177 8.91 7.05 19.09
N GLY A 178 8.03 6.30 19.75
CA GLY A 178 6.84 6.83 20.42
C GLY A 178 5.74 7.28 19.48
N PHE A 179 5.64 6.68 18.27
CA PHE A 179 4.68 7.01 17.22
C PHE A 179 3.60 5.93 17.08
N ASP A 180 2.43 6.32 16.57
CA ASP A 180 1.44 5.35 16.10
C ASP A 180 1.92 4.71 14.79
N PRO A 181 1.96 3.36 14.69
CA PRO A 181 2.52 2.67 13.53
C PRO A 181 1.75 2.89 12.22
N LYS A 182 0.49 3.33 12.28
CA LYS A 182 -0.34 3.57 11.09
C LYS A 182 -0.57 5.05 10.84
N ALA A 183 -0.99 5.78 11.87
CA ALA A 183 -1.29 7.20 11.73
C ALA A 183 -0.05 8.07 11.57
N GLU A 184 1.10 7.64 12.11
CA GLU A 184 2.34 8.40 12.10
C GLU A 184 3.50 7.68 11.39
N MET A 185 3.21 6.72 10.51
CA MET A 185 4.21 5.98 9.74
C MET A 185 5.14 6.88 8.94
N TYR A 186 4.64 8.01 8.45
CA TYR A 186 5.40 9.00 7.70
C TYR A 186 6.56 9.63 8.52
N ARG A 187 6.51 9.53 9.85
CA ARG A 187 7.55 10.02 10.75
C ARG A 187 8.68 9.01 11.00
N LEU A 188 8.44 7.74 10.67
CA LEU A 188 9.45 6.70 10.81
C LEU A 188 10.50 6.77 9.71
N PRO A 189 11.74 6.33 9.98
CA PRO A 189 12.74 6.13 8.92
C PRO A 189 12.26 5.11 7.89
N PRO A 190 12.59 5.31 6.59
CA PRO A 190 12.21 4.37 5.51
C PRO A 190 12.62 2.92 5.77
N GLU A 191 13.74 2.71 6.45
CA GLU A 191 14.28 1.38 6.79
C GLU A 191 13.32 0.56 7.66
N SER A 192 12.47 1.25 8.42
CA SER A 192 11.44 0.63 9.28
C SER A 192 10.14 0.32 8.52
N VAL A 193 9.90 0.99 7.40
CA VAL A 193 8.65 0.96 6.64
C VAL A 193 8.78 0.15 5.34
N GLY A 194 9.93 0.23 4.67
CA GLY A 194 10.09 -0.24 3.30
C GLY A 194 9.68 -1.69 3.07
N ARG A 195 10.08 -2.60 3.97
CA ARG A 195 9.70 -4.02 3.85
C ARG A 195 8.19 -4.24 3.98
N TYR A 196 7.54 -3.51 4.86
CA TYR A 196 6.08 -3.55 5.03
C TYR A 196 5.37 -3.05 3.77
N ALA A 197 5.77 -1.88 3.24
CA ALA A 197 5.18 -1.30 2.05
C ALA A 197 5.39 -2.18 0.79
N GLU A 198 6.58 -2.75 0.61
CA GLU A 198 6.85 -3.73 -0.45
C GLU A 198 5.94 -4.95 -0.36
N GLN A 199 5.73 -5.45 0.85
CA GLN A 199 4.84 -6.60 1.08
C GLN A 199 3.40 -6.28 0.69
N ASP A 200 2.91 -5.07 0.97
CA ASP A 200 1.54 -4.65 0.63
C ASP A 200 1.33 -4.61 -0.89
N ALA A 201 2.24 -4.01 -1.64
CA ALA A 201 2.19 -4.02 -3.11
C ALA A 201 2.30 -5.46 -3.67
N GLY A 202 3.24 -6.27 -3.15
CA GLY A 202 3.41 -7.66 -3.57
C GLY A 202 2.20 -8.53 -3.26
N MET A 203 1.60 -8.40 -2.09
CA MET A 203 0.37 -9.10 -1.70
C MET A 203 -0.80 -8.67 -2.57
N THR A 204 -0.94 -7.38 -2.88
CA THR A 204 -1.98 -6.84 -3.78
C THR A 204 -1.89 -7.46 -5.17
N LEU A 205 -0.68 -7.60 -5.72
CA LEU A 205 -0.46 -8.26 -7.01
C LEU A 205 -0.87 -9.74 -6.99
N ARG A 206 -0.41 -10.49 -5.98
CA ARG A 206 -0.75 -11.93 -5.84
C ARG A 206 -2.22 -12.14 -5.56
N LEU A 207 -2.84 -11.26 -4.79
CA LEU A 207 -4.27 -11.32 -4.50
C LEU A 207 -5.11 -11.15 -5.76
N TRP A 208 -4.72 -10.23 -6.65
CA TRP A 208 -5.37 -10.11 -7.95
C TRP A 208 -5.28 -11.39 -8.77
N GLU A 209 -4.09 -11.99 -8.86
CA GLU A 209 -3.90 -13.25 -9.59
C GLU A 209 -4.81 -14.36 -9.05
N ARG A 210 -5.02 -14.39 -7.75
CA ARG A 210 -5.90 -15.38 -7.11
C ARG A 210 -7.39 -15.07 -7.32
N LEU A 211 -7.79 -13.81 -7.19
CA LEU A 211 -9.18 -13.38 -7.34
C LEU A 211 -9.69 -13.53 -8.78
N LYS A 212 -8.82 -13.37 -9.80
CA LYS A 212 -9.16 -13.67 -11.20
C LYS A 212 -9.71 -15.08 -11.37
N ILE A 213 -9.12 -16.05 -10.70
CA ILE A 213 -9.55 -17.45 -10.76
C ILE A 213 -10.97 -17.61 -10.20
N GLU A 214 -11.30 -16.87 -9.15
CA GLU A 214 -12.65 -16.91 -8.56
C GLU A 214 -13.67 -16.20 -9.46
N LEU A 215 -13.30 -15.09 -10.12
CA LEU A 215 -14.15 -14.43 -11.12
C LEU A 215 -14.48 -15.38 -12.28
N ASP A 216 -13.48 -16.13 -12.78
CA ASP A 216 -13.69 -17.14 -13.83
C ASP A 216 -14.62 -18.26 -13.38
N LYS A 217 -14.41 -18.82 -12.20
CA LYS A 217 -15.21 -19.94 -11.67
C LYS A 217 -16.69 -19.59 -11.48
N GLN A 218 -16.98 -18.33 -11.15
CA GLN A 218 -18.31 -17.86 -10.80
C GLN A 218 -18.97 -17.07 -11.96
N ASP A 219 -18.31 -16.92 -13.11
CA ASP A 219 -18.76 -16.12 -14.26
C ASP A 219 -19.13 -14.66 -13.90
N LEU A 220 -18.26 -14.00 -13.10
CA LEU A 220 -18.53 -12.67 -12.54
C LEU A 220 -17.91 -11.52 -13.33
N TRP A 221 -17.29 -11.77 -14.48
CA TRP A 221 -16.60 -10.74 -15.26
C TRP A 221 -17.48 -9.57 -15.68
N ASN A 222 -18.76 -9.81 -15.99
CA ASN A 222 -19.66 -8.75 -16.43
C ASN A 222 -19.92 -7.75 -15.30
N ILE A 223 -20.23 -8.24 -14.09
CA ILE A 223 -20.45 -7.36 -12.93
C ILE A 223 -19.12 -6.72 -12.49
N TRP A 224 -18.02 -7.47 -12.51
CA TRP A 224 -16.71 -6.94 -12.16
C TRP A 224 -16.27 -5.79 -13.11
N ASN A 225 -16.50 -5.93 -14.43
CA ASN A 225 -16.20 -4.86 -15.39
C ASN A 225 -17.06 -3.62 -15.12
N LEU A 226 -18.33 -3.80 -14.77
CA LEU A 226 -19.23 -2.69 -14.42
C LEU A 226 -18.67 -1.95 -13.19
N GLU A 227 -18.45 -2.63 -12.09
CA GLU A 227 -17.97 -2.05 -10.84
C GLU A 227 -16.59 -1.37 -11.01
N THR A 228 -15.67 -2.02 -11.71
CA THR A 228 -14.33 -1.46 -11.96
C THR A 228 -14.40 -0.19 -12.81
N SER A 229 -15.31 -0.11 -13.78
CA SER A 229 -15.49 1.07 -14.63
C SER A 229 -15.94 2.33 -13.87
N LEU A 230 -16.52 2.16 -12.68
CA LEU A 230 -16.99 3.25 -11.83
C LEU A 230 -15.87 3.90 -10.99
N ILE A 231 -14.73 3.26 -10.85
CA ILE A 231 -13.61 3.75 -9.99
C ILE A 231 -13.19 5.20 -10.33
N PRO A 232 -12.94 5.58 -11.60
CA PRO A 232 -12.59 6.97 -11.93
C PRO A 232 -13.66 7.98 -11.53
N MET A 233 -14.94 7.64 -11.77
CA MET A 233 -16.09 8.47 -11.40
C MET A 233 -16.18 8.63 -9.87
N MET A 234 -15.94 7.57 -9.10
CA MET A 234 -15.93 7.63 -7.64
C MET A 234 -14.85 8.59 -7.10
N CYS A 235 -13.71 8.70 -7.78
CA CYS A 235 -12.69 9.70 -7.48
C CYS A 235 -13.15 11.12 -7.86
N ASP A 236 -13.91 11.28 -8.94
CA ASP A 236 -14.40 12.59 -9.40
C ASP A 236 -15.52 13.15 -8.52
N MET A 237 -16.26 12.28 -7.83
CA MET A 237 -17.37 12.65 -6.93
C MET A 237 -16.89 13.14 -5.55
N ARG A 238 -15.61 13.05 -5.24
CA ARG A 238 -15.00 13.51 -3.98
C ARG A 238 -14.30 14.84 -4.14
#